data_d538ac4987362cd8133130bb00ab4e79
#
_entry.id   d538ac4987362cd8133130bb00ab4e79
#
_cell.length_a   1.000
_cell.length_b   1.000
_cell.length_c   1.000
_cell.angle_alpha   90.00
_cell.angle_beta   90.00
_cell.angle_gamma   90.00
#
_symmetry.space_group_name_H-M   'P 1'
#
loop_
_entity.id
_entity.type
_entity.pdbx_description
1 polymer ?
#
loop_
_entity_poly.entity_id
_entity_poly.type
_entity_poly.pdbx_seq_one_letter_code
_entity_poly.pdbx_strand_id
1 'polypeptide(L)'
;MEVREELKEIIERARAAAEAAGELPRGEYAPVQRLEIPKAKEFGDYSTNAAMQWARTAHKAPRAIAESIVKYIDAPLVSKMEIAGAGFINFFLAADTVYAELRNILSAGASYGDFPKDKKDKILVEYVSANPTGPLHIGHARGAAYGSALVNLLRAAGYDVYAEYYVNDAGSQIAHLAESVNARYLQLLGKDADVPEDGYHGDRKSV
;
A
#
# COMPACT_ATOMS: atom_id res chain seq x y z
N MET A 1 -13.71 11.15 0.86
CA MET A 1 -12.47 11.67 0.20
C MET A 1 -11.46 11.87 1.30
N GLU A 2 -10.22 11.47 1.11
CA GLU A 2 -9.20 11.63 2.14
C GLU A 2 -8.91 13.13 2.33
N VAL A 3 -8.84 13.61 3.56
CA VAL A 3 -8.58 15.03 3.92
C VAL A 3 -7.39 15.61 3.14
N ARG A 4 -6.37 14.81 2.89
CA ARG A 4 -5.19 15.21 2.13
C ARG A 4 -5.50 15.55 0.67
N GLU A 5 -6.31 14.75 0.00
CA GLU A 5 -6.69 15.01 -1.39
C GLU A 5 -7.63 16.22 -1.48
N GLU A 6 -8.53 16.37 -0.53
CA GLU A 6 -9.40 17.55 -0.44
C GLU A 6 -8.60 18.85 -0.26
N LEU A 7 -7.58 18.84 0.62
CA LEU A 7 -6.68 19.99 0.78
C LEU A 7 -5.91 20.33 -0.50
N LYS A 8 -5.46 19.33 -1.27
CA LYS A 8 -4.79 19.56 -2.55
C LYS A 8 -5.72 20.29 -3.53
N GLU A 9 -6.93 19.81 -3.65
CA GLU A 9 -7.94 20.43 -4.53
C GLU A 9 -8.27 21.86 -4.10
N ILE A 10 -8.35 22.12 -2.80
CA ILE A 10 -8.58 23.46 -2.25
C ILE A 10 -7.41 24.39 -2.61
N ILE A 11 -6.16 23.94 -2.45
CA ILE A 11 -4.98 24.73 -2.79
C ILE A 11 -4.94 25.04 -4.29
N GLU A 12 -5.28 24.08 -5.15
CA GLU A 12 -5.33 24.31 -6.60
C GLU A 12 -6.45 25.30 -6.99
N ARG A 13 -7.62 25.20 -6.37
CA ARG A 13 -8.70 26.17 -6.57
C ARG A 13 -8.30 27.58 -6.12
N ALA A 14 -7.63 27.68 -4.96
CA ALA A 14 -7.15 28.95 -4.45
C ALA A 14 -6.08 29.58 -5.36
N ARG A 15 -5.17 28.75 -5.92
CA ARG A 15 -4.22 29.20 -6.93
C ARG A 15 -4.93 29.77 -8.16
N ALA A 16 -5.90 29.03 -8.70
CA ALA A 16 -6.66 29.48 -9.87
C ALA A 16 -7.43 30.77 -9.59
N ALA A 17 -7.99 30.93 -8.38
CA ALA A 17 -8.67 32.16 -7.96
C ALA A 17 -7.68 33.34 -7.86
N ALA A 18 -6.49 33.13 -7.31
CA ALA A 18 -5.44 34.16 -7.25
C ALA A 18 -4.95 34.58 -8.65
N GLU A 19 -4.88 33.65 -9.62
CA GLU A 19 -4.62 33.98 -11.02
C GLU A 19 -5.74 34.81 -11.65
N ALA A 20 -6.99 34.41 -11.42
CA ALA A 20 -8.17 35.14 -11.95
C ALA A 20 -8.23 36.53 -11.37
N ALA A 21 -7.82 36.74 -10.12
CA ALA A 21 -7.76 38.07 -9.47
C ALA A 21 -6.51 38.87 -9.86
N GLY A 22 -5.60 38.33 -10.67
CA GLY A 22 -4.37 39.02 -11.10
C GLY A 22 -3.30 39.09 -10.02
N GLU A 23 -3.48 38.42 -8.89
CA GLU A 23 -2.47 38.33 -7.83
C GLU A 23 -1.32 37.36 -8.17
N LEU A 24 -1.61 36.36 -9.02
CA LEU A 24 -0.60 35.50 -9.64
C LEU A 24 -0.63 35.66 -11.17
N PRO A 25 0.53 35.61 -11.84
CA PRO A 25 0.58 35.57 -13.29
C PRO A 25 -0.08 34.31 -13.83
N ARG A 26 -0.66 34.37 -15.01
CA ARG A 26 -1.11 33.18 -15.73
C ARG A 26 0.11 32.35 -16.15
N GLY A 27 0.04 31.03 -15.92
CA GLY A 27 1.16 30.15 -16.27
C GLY A 27 0.84 28.67 -16.06
N GLU A 28 1.73 27.81 -16.53
CA GLU A 28 1.65 26.36 -16.26
C GLU A 28 2.31 26.05 -14.92
N TYR A 29 1.50 25.95 -13.90
CA TYR A 29 1.95 25.59 -12.56
C TYR A 29 1.94 24.08 -12.38
N ALA A 30 3.01 23.55 -11.78
CA ALA A 30 3.05 22.15 -11.39
C ALA A 30 1.93 21.87 -10.36
N PRO A 31 1.20 20.75 -10.50
CA PRO A 31 0.17 20.40 -9.53
C PRO A 31 0.75 20.13 -8.15
N VAL A 32 -0.06 20.36 -7.11
CA VAL A 32 0.33 20.02 -5.73
C VAL A 32 0.45 18.50 -5.61
N GLN A 33 1.67 17.99 -5.66
CA GLN A 33 1.94 16.56 -5.66
C GLN A 33 1.70 15.93 -4.29
N ARG A 34 2.21 16.56 -3.24
CA ARG A 34 2.18 15.99 -1.90
C ARG A 34 2.04 17.05 -0.81
N LEU A 35 1.17 16.75 0.16
CA LEU A 35 1.17 17.41 1.45
C LEU A 35 2.03 16.60 2.43
N GLU A 36 2.90 17.28 3.13
CA GLU A 36 3.79 16.69 4.13
C GLU A 36 3.13 16.75 5.52
N ILE A 37 3.42 15.77 6.35
CA ILE A 37 3.11 15.81 7.78
C ILE A 37 4.33 16.41 8.48
N PRO A 38 4.21 17.59 9.10
CA PRO A 38 5.33 18.21 9.80
C PRO A 38 5.85 17.31 10.93
N LYS A 39 7.17 17.36 11.20
CA LYS A 39 7.78 16.58 12.27
C LYS A 39 7.36 17.07 13.66
N ALA A 40 7.11 18.35 13.81
CA ALA A 40 6.70 18.98 15.06
C ALA A 40 5.24 19.47 14.96
N LYS A 41 4.43 19.16 15.96
CA LYS A 41 2.99 19.50 16.00
C LYS A 41 2.71 21.00 15.96
N GLU A 42 3.67 21.81 16.35
CA GLU A 42 3.59 23.27 16.28
C GLU A 42 3.46 23.82 14.85
N PHE A 43 3.85 23.01 13.85
CA PHE A 43 3.70 23.35 12.43
C PHE A 43 2.42 22.79 11.80
N GLY A 44 1.47 22.33 12.61
CA GLY A 44 0.16 21.85 12.15
C GLY A 44 0.12 20.38 11.77
N ASP A 45 -0.99 19.98 11.15
CA ASP A 45 -1.27 18.60 10.74
C ASP A 45 -0.75 18.31 9.33
N TYR A 46 -0.81 19.31 8.44
CA TYR A 46 -0.29 19.23 7.09
C TYR A 46 0.49 20.48 6.71
N SER A 47 1.44 20.33 5.81
CA SER A 47 2.23 21.42 5.24
C SER A 47 2.43 21.24 3.74
N THR A 48 2.51 22.34 3.00
CA THR A 48 2.85 22.33 1.58
C THR A 48 3.96 23.34 1.27
N ASN A 49 4.82 22.97 0.34
CA ASN A 49 5.82 23.83 -0.27
C ASN A 49 5.43 24.31 -1.68
N ALA A 50 4.15 24.22 -2.05
CA ALA A 50 3.66 24.53 -3.38
C ALA A 50 4.06 25.95 -3.83
N ALA A 51 3.97 26.95 -2.96
CA ALA A 51 4.38 28.30 -3.26
C ALA A 51 5.87 28.42 -3.69
N MET A 52 6.72 27.57 -3.09
CA MET A 52 8.15 27.51 -3.47
C MET A 52 8.34 26.85 -4.83
N GLN A 53 7.57 25.81 -5.14
CA GLN A 53 7.60 25.16 -6.46
C GLN A 53 7.11 26.11 -7.56
N TRP A 54 6.12 26.95 -7.25
CA TRP A 54 5.51 27.90 -8.19
C TRP A 54 6.29 29.20 -8.39
N ALA A 55 7.28 29.46 -7.53
CA ALA A 55 8.06 30.71 -7.55
C ALA A 55 8.72 31.00 -8.89
N ARG A 56 9.22 29.99 -9.57
CA ARG A 56 9.87 30.12 -10.88
C ARG A 56 8.86 30.53 -11.96
N THR A 57 7.68 29.88 -11.99
CA THR A 57 6.62 30.16 -12.95
C THR A 57 5.97 31.53 -12.69
N ALA A 58 5.77 31.86 -11.42
CA ALA A 58 5.15 33.11 -11.00
C ALA A 58 6.12 34.33 -11.04
N HIS A 59 7.41 34.11 -11.19
CA HIS A 59 8.44 35.17 -11.06
C HIS A 59 8.25 36.03 -9.80
N LYS A 60 7.81 35.42 -8.70
CA LYS A 60 7.54 36.05 -7.40
C LYS A 60 8.25 35.31 -6.28
N ALA A 61 8.50 36.04 -5.17
CA ALA A 61 9.02 35.41 -3.97
C ALA A 61 8.00 34.36 -3.43
N PRO A 62 8.46 33.16 -3.03
CA PRO A 62 7.55 32.10 -2.57
C PRO A 62 6.60 32.55 -1.44
N ARG A 63 7.09 33.35 -0.51
CA ARG A 63 6.26 33.88 0.59
C ARG A 63 5.12 34.75 0.08
N ALA A 64 5.37 35.62 -0.91
CA ALA A 64 4.34 36.46 -1.52
C ALA A 64 3.30 35.61 -2.28
N ILE A 65 3.73 34.50 -2.90
CA ILE A 65 2.81 33.54 -3.52
C ILE A 65 1.94 32.86 -2.45
N ALA A 66 2.54 32.40 -1.35
CA ALA A 66 1.80 31.81 -0.25
C ALA A 66 0.74 32.78 0.34
N GLU A 67 1.13 34.05 0.53
CA GLU A 67 0.23 35.10 1.00
C GLU A 67 -0.93 35.37 0.03
N SER A 68 -0.66 35.36 -1.28
CA SER A 68 -1.70 35.49 -2.30
C SER A 68 -2.67 34.32 -2.29
N ILE A 69 -2.19 33.08 -2.17
CA ILE A 69 -3.02 31.87 -2.22
C ILE A 69 -3.90 31.75 -0.96
N VAL A 70 -3.31 31.96 0.21
CA VAL A 70 -4.03 31.81 1.50
C VAL A 70 -5.28 32.69 1.57
N LYS A 71 -5.31 33.84 0.89
CA LYS A 71 -6.50 34.71 0.83
C LYS A 71 -7.70 34.05 0.15
N TYR A 72 -7.46 33.11 -0.76
CA TYR A 72 -8.48 32.41 -1.54
C TYR A 72 -8.75 30.98 -1.07
N ILE A 73 -8.10 30.56 0.01
CA ILE A 73 -8.39 29.25 0.60
C ILE A 73 -9.67 29.37 1.43
N ASP A 74 -10.73 28.74 0.94
CA ASP A 74 -11.95 28.47 1.69
C ASP A 74 -11.97 26.99 2.05
N ALA A 75 -11.64 26.68 3.30
CA ALA A 75 -11.45 25.33 3.78
C ALA A 75 -12.08 25.11 5.16
N PRO A 76 -13.37 24.76 5.23
CA PRO A 76 -14.05 24.48 6.51
C PRO A 76 -13.38 23.39 7.35
N LEU A 77 -12.64 22.47 6.69
CA LEU A 77 -11.89 21.42 7.35
C LEU A 77 -10.64 21.91 8.11
N VAL A 78 -10.25 23.20 7.93
CA VAL A 78 -9.06 23.80 8.54
C VAL A 78 -9.49 24.88 9.55
N SER A 79 -8.98 24.80 10.75
CA SER A 79 -9.22 25.80 11.80
C SER A 79 -8.27 27.00 11.70
N LYS A 80 -7.05 26.78 11.17
CA LYS A 80 -5.99 27.79 11.11
C LYS A 80 -5.00 27.45 9.99
N MET A 81 -4.47 28.50 9.36
CA MET A 81 -3.34 28.40 8.43
C MET A 81 -2.23 29.33 8.84
N GLU A 82 -0.98 28.93 8.66
CA GLU A 82 0.20 29.74 8.92
C GLU A 82 1.19 29.66 7.78
N ILE A 83 1.77 30.79 7.42
CA ILE A 83 2.87 30.85 6.45
C ILE A 83 4.19 30.85 7.22
N ALA A 84 4.99 29.79 7.02
CA ALA A 84 6.25 29.61 7.72
C ALA A 84 7.47 29.70 6.76
N GLY A 85 8.57 30.18 7.28
CA GLY A 85 9.83 30.23 6.57
C GLY A 85 9.75 30.95 5.21
N ALA A 86 10.27 30.31 4.16
CA ALA A 86 10.35 30.87 2.82
C ALA A 86 9.02 30.82 2.04
N GLY A 87 7.94 30.26 2.60
CA GLY A 87 6.66 30.15 1.90
C GLY A 87 5.98 28.78 2.05
N PHE A 88 6.31 28.03 3.09
CA PHE A 88 5.49 26.89 3.52
C PHE A 88 4.12 27.36 3.99
N ILE A 89 3.08 26.65 3.63
CA ILE A 89 1.73 26.86 4.16
C ILE A 89 1.41 25.67 5.05
N ASN A 90 1.22 25.94 6.34
CA ASN A 90 0.88 24.97 7.36
C ASN A 90 -0.61 25.01 7.64
N PHE A 91 -1.24 23.85 7.72
CA PHE A 91 -2.67 23.66 7.95
C PHE A 91 -2.90 22.98 9.29
N PHE A 92 -3.78 23.55 10.10
CA PHE A 92 -4.27 22.98 11.35
C PHE A 92 -5.71 22.53 11.12
N LEU A 93 -6.00 21.25 11.24
CA LEU A 93 -7.33 20.73 11.02
C LEU A 93 -8.33 21.26 12.07
N ALA A 94 -9.57 21.42 11.65
CA ALA A 94 -10.66 21.64 12.57
C ALA A 94 -10.94 20.37 13.39
N ALA A 95 -11.29 20.50 14.66
CA ALA A 95 -11.63 19.36 15.51
C ALA A 95 -12.75 18.51 14.92
N ASP A 96 -13.75 19.13 14.30
CA ASP A 96 -14.87 18.44 13.66
C ASP A 96 -14.42 17.56 12.49
N THR A 97 -13.38 17.95 11.75
CA THR A 97 -12.78 17.14 10.68
C THR A 97 -12.18 15.85 11.26
N VAL A 98 -11.45 15.96 12.37
CA VAL A 98 -10.87 14.78 13.05
C VAL A 98 -11.97 13.88 13.61
N TYR A 99 -13.01 14.47 14.23
CA TYR A 99 -14.15 13.69 14.74
C TYR A 99 -15.00 13.07 13.64
N ALA A 100 -15.10 13.69 12.45
CA ALA A 100 -15.75 13.10 11.30
C ALA A 100 -15.02 11.83 10.86
N GLU A 101 -13.68 11.86 10.82
CA GLU A 101 -12.89 10.69 10.47
C GLU A 101 -13.01 9.56 11.51
N LEU A 102 -13.07 9.90 12.79
CA LEU A 102 -13.35 8.90 13.83
C LEU A 102 -14.71 8.23 13.63
N ARG A 103 -15.75 8.99 13.26
CA ARG A 103 -17.06 8.42 12.93
C ARG A 103 -17.00 7.51 11.72
N ASN A 104 -16.22 7.87 10.69
CA ASN A 104 -15.99 7.03 9.49
C ASN A 104 -15.32 5.71 9.87
N ILE A 105 -14.28 5.74 10.70
CA ILE A 105 -13.61 4.53 11.21
C ILE A 105 -14.60 3.63 11.93
N LEU A 106 -15.39 4.17 12.86
CA LEU A 106 -16.37 3.40 13.63
C LEU A 106 -17.46 2.81 12.74
N SER A 107 -17.93 3.55 11.72
CA SER A 107 -18.95 3.10 10.79
C SER A 107 -18.44 2.01 9.83
N ALA A 108 -17.23 2.17 9.32
CA ALA A 108 -16.60 1.20 8.41
C ALA A 108 -16.14 -0.08 9.12
N GLY A 109 -15.81 0.01 10.43
CA GLY A 109 -15.37 -1.13 11.21
C GLY A 109 -14.17 -1.85 10.58
N ALA A 110 -14.30 -3.16 10.37
CA ALA A 110 -13.21 -3.99 9.83
C ALA A 110 -12.85 -3.68 8.37
N SER A 111 -13.70 -2.98 7.63
CA SER A 111 -13.42 -2.59 6.23
C SER A 111 -12.78 -1.20 6.11
N TYR A 112 -12.51 -0.52 7.23
CA TYR A 112 -11.79 0.74 7.19
C TYR A 112 -10.37 0.54 6.64
N GLY A 113 -10.03 1.30 5.60
CA GLY A 113 -8.76 1.18 4.89
C GLY A 113 -8.81 0.32 3.62
N ASP A 114 -9.90 -0.40 3.39
CA ASP A 114 -10.11 -1.10 2.12
C ASP A 114 -10.44 -0.10 1.01
N PHE A 115 -9.82 -0.31 -0.15
CA PHE A 115 -10.14 0.47 -1.35
C PHE A 115 -11.37 -0.09 -2.07
N PRO A 116 -12.10 0.75 -2.82
CA PRO A 116 -13.19 0.29 -3.68
C PRO A 116 -12.70 -0.81 -4.64
N LYS A 117 -13.53 -1.84 -4.86
CA LYS A 117 -13.25 -2.92 -5.82
C LYS A 117 -13.54 -2.45 -7.25
N ASP A 118 -12.81 -1.46 -7.71
CA ASP A 118 -12.96 -0.84 -9.04
C ASP A 118 -11.81 -1.16 -10.00
N LYS A 119 -10.79 -1.86 -9.52
CA LYS A 119 -9.66 -2.30 -10.34
C LYS A 119 -10.12 -3.39 -11.31
N LYS A 120 -9.88 -3.16 -12.60
CA LYS A 120 -10.25 -4.11 -13.67
C LYS A 120 -9.26 -5.24 -13.85
N ASP A 121 -8.05 -5.09 -13.33
CA ASP A 121 -6.99 -6.08 -13.46
C ASP A 121 -7.28 -7.28 -12.57
N LYS A 122 -7.23 -8.46 -13.20
CA LYS A 122 -7.27 -9.74 -12.50
C LYS A 122 -5.86 -10.20 -12.21
N ILE A 123 -5.60 -10.52 -10.96
CA ILE A 123 -4.27 -10.92 -10.50
C ILE A 123 -4.34 -12.37 -10.03
N LEU A 124 -3.46 -13.21 -10.58
CA LEU A 124 -3.23 -14.56 -10.10
C LEU A 124 -1.95 -14.58 -9.27
N VAL A 125 -2.03 -15.07 -8.04
CA VAL A 125 -0.87 -15.23 -7.16
C VAL A 125 -0.72 -16.71 -6.82
N GLU A 126 0.29 -17.33 -7.40
CA GLU A 126 0.72 -18.68 -7.03
C GLU A 126 1.71 -18.61 -5.86
N TYR A 127 1.48 -19.41 -4.82
CA TYR A 127 2.40 -19.48 -3.69
C TYR A 127 2.35 -20.81 -2.97
N VAL A 128 3.43 -21.11 -2.25
CA VAL A 128 3.77 -22.40 -1.66
C VAL A 128 4.14 -23.42 -2.73
N SER A 129 3.19 -23.98 -3.46
CA SER A 129 3.35 -24.95 -4.58
C SER A 129 4.44 -25.98 -4.32
N ALA A 130 4.44 -26.56 -3.13
CA ALA A 130 5.48 -27.47 -2.66
C ALA A 130 5.29 -28.85 -3.28
N ASN A 131 6.39 -29.44 -3.78
CA ASN A 131 6.39 -30.82 -4.25
C ASN A 131 6.09 -31.77 -3.08
N PRO A 132 5.27 -32.82 -3.29
CA PRO A 132 4.89 -33.78 -2.26
C PRO A 132 5.98 -34.82 -1.96
N THR A 133 7.21 -34.36 -1.72
CA THR A 133 8.39 -35.21 -1.56
C THR A 133 8.84 -35.35 -0.12
N GLY A 134 8.11 -34.80 0.82
CA GLY A 134 8.38 -34.86 2.26
C GLY A 134 7.59 -33.83 3.04
N PRO A 135 7.80 -33.75 4.37
CA PRO A 135 7.16 -32.78 5.24
C PRO A 135 7.46 -31.34 4.82
N LEU A 136 6.48 -30.45 5.02
CA LEU A 136 6.70 -29.02 4.84
C LEU A 136 7.73 -28.50 5.85
N HIS A 137 8.59 -27.60 5.41
CA HIS A 137 9.61 -26.97 6.25
C HIS A 137 9.42 -25.45 6.32
N ILE A 138 10.23 -24.78 7.14
CA ILE A 138 10.13 -23.33 7.39
C ILE A 138 10.16 -22.47 6.10
N GLY A 139 10.86 -22.93 5.06
CA GLY A 139 10.86 -22.25 3.76
C GLY A 139 9.48 -22.22 3.11
N HIS A 140 8.73 -23.32 3.19
CA HIS A 140 7.34 -23.37 2.70
C HIS A 140 6.42 -22.49 3.55
N ALA A 141 6.59 -22.52 4.89
CA ALA A 141 5.82 -21.67 5.80
C ALA A 141 6.06 -20.17 5.52
N ARG A 142 7.31 -19.78 5.23
CA ARG A 142 7.64 -18.40 4.82
C ARG A 142 6.94 -18.03 3.51
N GLY A 143 6.97 -18.90 2.52
CA GLY A 143 6.27 -18.70 1.23
C GLY A 143 4.76 -18.56 1.43
N ALA A 144 4.17 -19.39 2.30
CA ALA A 144 2.76 -19.33 2.64
C ALA A 144 2.37 -18.00 3.30
N ALA A 145 3.13 -17.57 4.31
CA ALA A 145 2.89 -16.32 5.01
C ALA A 145 3.01 -15.09 4.08
N TYR A 146 4.06 -15.06 3.27
CA TYR A 146 4.27 -13.97 2.31
C TYR A 146 3.18 -13.91 1.23
N GLY A 147 2.87 -15.05 0.60
CA GLY A 147 1.84 -15.11 -0.45
C GLY A 147 0.45 -14.78 0.07
N SER A 148 0.09 -15.30 1.25
CA SER A 148 -1.18 -14.97 1.90
C SER A 148 -1.29 -13.48 2.24
N ALA A 149 -0.24 -12.88 2.80
CA ALA A 149 -0.22 -11.45 3.10
C ALA A 149 -0.35 -10.61 1.83
N LEU A 150 0.38 -10.97 0.75
CA LEU A 150 0.30 -10.28 -0.53
C LEU A 150 -1.11 -10.35 -1.12
N VAL A 151 -1.74 -11.53 -1.14
CA VAL A 151 -3.13 -11.69 -1.61
C VAL A 151 -4.10 -10.81 -0.83
N ASN A 152 -3.97 -10.78 0.50
CA ASN A 152 -4.83 -9.96 1.35
C ASN A 152 -4.63 -8.46 1.10
N LEU A 153 -3.40 -8.00 0.96
CA LEU A 153 -3.09 -6.61 0.64
C LEU A 153 -3.64 -6.19 -0.73
N LEU A 154 -3.48 -7.03 -1.75
CA LEU A 154 -4.00 -6.74 -3.09
C LEU A 154 -5.54 -6.69 -3.10
N ARG A 155 -6.19 -7.60 -2.34
CA ARG A 155 -7.66 -7.57 -2.19
C ARG A 155 -8.14 -6.33 -1.46
N ALA A 156 -7.47 -5.93 -0.38
CA ALA A 156 -7.75 -4.68 0.32
C ALA A 156 -7.48 -3.45 -0.56
N ALA A 157 -6.51 -3.52 -1.47
CA ALA A 157 -6.24 -2.48 -2.47
C ALA A 157 -7.24 -2.45 -3.64
N GLY A 158 -8.30 -3.28 -3.61
CA GLY A 158 -9.40 -3.26 -4.58
C GLY A 158 -9.20 -4.10 -5.84
N TYR A 159 -8.14 -4.94 -5.90
CA TYR A 159 -7.92 -5.85 -7.02
C TYR A 159 -8.75 -7.13 -6.91
N ASP A 160 -9.10 -7.71 -8.08
CA ASP A 160 -9.68 -9.05 -8.19
C ASP A 160 -8.55 -10.09 -8.17
N VAL A 161 -8.36 -10.77 -7.02
CA VAL A 161 -7.19 -11.61 -6.78
C VAL A 161 -7.58 -13.05 -6.54
N TYR A 162 -7.02 -13.93 -7.35
CA TYR A 162 -7.06 -15.37 -7.21
C TYR A 162 -5.77 -15.88 -6.56
N ALA A 163 -5.93 -16.74 -5.57
CA ALA A 163 -4.82 -17.45 -4.95
C ALA A 163 -4.77 -18.86 -5.53
N GLU A 164 -3.60 -19.27 -5.97
CA GLU A 164 -3.38 -20.57 -6.60
C GLU A 164 -2.33 -21.36 -5.86
N TYR A 165 -2.55 -22.66 -5.77
CA TYR A 165 -1.56 -23.65 -5.34
C TYR A 165 -1.41 -24.68 -6.48
N TYR A 166 -0.22 -24.78 -7.04
CA TYR A 166 0.08 -25.78 -8.05
C TYR A 166 0.33 -27.13 -7.40
N VAL A 167 -0.49 -28.12 -7.75
CA VAL A 167 -0.32 -29.50 -7.29
C VAL A 167 0.54 -30.24 -8.32
N ASN A 168 1.77 -30.60 -7.93
CA ASN A 168 2.65 -31.41 -8.77
C ASN A 168 2.41 -32.90 -8.50
N ASP A 169 1.64 -33.54 -9.35
CA ASP A 169 1.24 -34.95 -9.23
C ASP A 169 1.84 -35.86 -10.32
N ALA A 170 2.83 -35.38 -11.07
CA ALA A 170 3.49 -36.09 -12.14
C ALA A 170 5.02 -35.90 -12.15
N GLY A 171 5.69 -36.69 -12.99
CA GLY A 171 7.14 -36.58 -13.19
C GLY A 171 7.98 -37.51 -12.30
N SER A 172 9.33 -37.39 -12.45
CA SER A 172 10.29 -38.30 -11.77
C SER A 172 10.20 -38.26 -10.25
N GLN A 173 9.95 -37.10 -9.66
CA GLN A 173 9.81 -36.96 -8.21
C GLN A 173 8.64 -37.78 -7.65
N ILE A 174 7.52 -37.78 -8.34
CA ILE A 174 6.34 -38.58 -7.95
C ILE A 174 6.64 -40.09 -8.12
N ALA A 175 7.32 -40.49 -9.19
CA ALA A 175 7.75 -41.87 -9.37
C ALA A 175 8.65 -42.31 -8.24
N HIS A 176 9.69 -41.55 -7.90
CA HIS A 176 10.62 -41.87 -6.77
C HIS A 176 9.89 -41.90 -5.42
N LEU A 177 8.89 -41.02 -5.22
CA LEU A 177 8.05 -41.06 -4.02
C LEU A 177 7.27 -42.38 -3.95
N ALA A 178 6.62 -42.76 -5.06
CA ALA A 178 5.81 -43.98 -5.16
C ALA A 178 6.69 -45.24 -4.90
N GLU A 179 7.86 -45.30 -5.48
CA GLU A 179 8.84 -46.39 -5.23
C GLU A 179 9.30 -46.43 -3.76
N SER A 180 9.58 -45.30 -3.17
CA SER A 180 9.96 -45.16 -1.76
C SER A 180 8.84 -45.62 -0.81
N VAL A 181 7.60 -45.22 -1.10
CA VAL A 181 6.43 -45.67 -0.32
C VAL A 181 6.21 -47.17 -0.47
N ASN A 182 6.34 -47.68 -1.69
CA ASN A 182 6.23 -49.14 -1.92
C ASN A 182 7.31 -49.95 -1.19
N ALA A 183 8.56 -49.49 -1.21
CA ALA A 183 9.64 -50.13 -0.44
C ALA A 183 9.32 -50.18 1.08
N ARG A 184 8.86 -49.05 1.65
CA ARG A 184 8.46 -49.01 3.05
C ARG A 184 7.23 -49.90 3.37
N TYR A 185 6.27 -49.95 2.45
CA TYR A 185 5.13 -50.85 2.60
C TYR A 185 5.57 -52.34 2.60
N LEU A 186 6.48 -52.73 1.70
CA LEU A 186 7.01 -54.09 1.65
C LEU A 186 7.81 -54.44 2.93
N GLN A 187 8.63 -53.53 3.45
CA GLN A 187 9.33 -53.68 4.72
C GLN A 187 8.37 -53.92 5.90
N LEU A 188 7.25 -53.19 5.95
CA LEU A 188 6.21 -53.39 6.98
C LEU A 188 5.53 -54.77 6.89
N LEU A 189 5.49 -55.37 5.70
CA LEU A 189 5.01 -56.72 5.50
C LEU A 189 6.09 -57.81 5.77
N GLY A 190 7.26 -57.45 6.29
CA GLY A 190 8.36 -58.36 6.55
C GLY A 190 9.09 -58.86 5.32
N LYS A 191 8.92 -58.17 4.18
CA LYS A 191 9.64 -58.49 2.93
C LYS A 191 10.93 -57.68 2.88
N ASP A 192 11.97 -58.29 2.27
CA ASP A 192 13.22 -57.60 1.99
C ASP A 192 13.00 -56.62 0.81
N ALA A 193 13.18 -55.32 1.09
CA ALA A 193 13.06 -54.27 0.11
C ALA A 193 13.85 -53.04 0.55
N ASP A 194 14.62 -52.45 -0.36
CA ASP A 194 15.39 -51.24 -0.11
C ASP A 194 14.71 -50.02 -0.73
N VAL A 195 14.78 -48.88 -0.03
CA VAL A 195 14.41 -47.61 -0.62
C VAL A 195 15.47 -47.29 -1.67
N PRO A 196 15.06 -46.90 -2.91
CA PRO A 196 15.99 -46.50 -3.95
C PRO A 196 16.98 -45.43 -3.49
N GLU A 197 18.21 -45.43 -4.02
CA GLU A 197 19.24 -44.46 -3.66
C GLU A 197 18.75 -43.00 -3.87
N ASP A 198 18.00 -42.74 -4.95
CA ASP A 198 17.38 -41.46 -5.24
C ASP A 198 15.99 -41.29 -4.59
N GLY A 199 15.62 -42.23 -3.69
CA GLY A 199 14.32 -42.26 -3.05
C GLY A 199 14.19 -41.31 -1.85
N TYR A 200 12.96 -41.19 -1.36
CA TYR A 200 12.62 -40.35 -0.21
C TYR A 200 12.50 -41.20 1.05
N HIS A 201 13.41 -40.99 2.01
CA HIS A 201 13.45 -41.80 3.22
C HIS A 201 12.40 -41.41 4.28
N GLY A 202 11.66 -40.36 4.09
CA GLY A 202 10.54 -39.91 4.93
C GLY A 202 10.95 -39.15 6.18
N ASP A 203 11.99 -39.59 6.88
CA ASP A 203 12.48 -38.88 8.06
C ASP A 203 13.64 -37.95 7.67
N ARG A 204 13.37 -36.68 7.58
CA ARG A 204 14.43 -35.67 7.58
C ARG A 204 14.85 -35.46 9.02
N LYS A 205 15.92 -36.12 9.43
CA LYS A 205 16.67 -35.60 10.56
C LYS A 205 17.02 -34.16 10.23
N SER A 206 16.39 -33.22 10.97
CA SER A 206 16.71 -31.82 10.92
C SER A 206 18.23 -31.64 11.04
N VAL A 207 18.81 -31.00 10.04
CA VAL A 207 20.15 -30.45 10.12
C VAL A 207 20.09 -29.19 10.93
#